data_a303fc6705727f1d7179bbc9419d73cb
#
_entry.id   a303fc6705727f1d7179bbc9419d73cb
#
_cell.length_a   1.000
_cell.length_b   1.000
_cell.length_c   1.000
_cell.angle_alpha   90.00
_cell.angle_beta   90.00
_cell.angle_gamma   90.00
#
_symmetry.space_group_name_H-M   'P 1'
#
loop_
_entity.id
_entity.type
_entity.pdbx_description
1 polymer ?
#
loop_
_entity_poly.entity_id
_entity_poly.type
_entity_poly.pdbx_seq_one_letter_code
_entity_poly.pdbx_strand_id
1 'polypeptide(L)'
;MEKNTKRFATLILALSIIFTMISPATAAEPQTVQPRMVGISNMAARLEISSSGKASCIATLYNNGTYDVTIIIILTQDGTPIKSWTVPAQDQYNALERFYYVTSGHDYQVTVKAEVRSNGSLERRYSISSSIVHY
;
A
#
# COMPACT_ATOMS: atom_id res chain seq x y z
N MET A 1 32.77 -59.19 31.67
CA MET A 1 32.95 -57.76 31.33
C MET A 1 32.63 -57.40 29.88
N GLU A 2 32.60 -58.32 28.98
CA GLU A 2 32.35 -58.05 27.55
C GLU A 2 30.87 -57.76 27.20
N LYS A 3 29.92 -58.18 28.00
CA LYS A 3 28.47 -57.97 27.74
C LYS A 3 27.99 -56.52 27.95
N ASN A 4 28.68 -55.76 28.78
CA ASN A 4 28.29 -54.39 29.09
C ASN A 4 28.82 -53.36 28.07
N THR A 5 29.95 -53.64 27.44
CA THR A 5 30.54 -52.77 26.43
C THR A 5 29.72 -52.72 25.14
N LYS A 6 29.11 -53.83 24.75
CA LYS A 6 28.27 -53.94 23.55
C LYS A 6 26.94 -53.15 23.72
N ARG A 7 26.41 -53.13 24.96
CA ARG A 7 25.16 -52.39 25.25
C ARG A 7 25.39 -50.90 25.31
N PHE A 8 26.57 -50.45 25.79
CA PHE A 8 26.92 -49.05 25.78
C PHE A 8 27.18 -48.50 24.37
N ALA A 9 27.83 -49.28 23.51
CA ALA A 9 28.06 -48.90 22.11
C ALA A 9 26.74 -48.75 21.33
N THR A 10 25.77 -49.64 21.59
CA THR A 10 24.46 -49.57 20.93
C THR A 10 23.62 -48.37 21.43
N LEU A 11 23.78 -48.01 22.71
CA LEU A 11 23.04 -46.85 23.28
C LEU A 11 23.62 -45.54 22.75
N ILE A 12 24.92 -45.42 22.55
CA ILE A 12 25.57 -44.22 22.01
C ILE A 12 25.21 -44.06 20.52
N LEU A 13 25.15 -45.19 19.77
CA LEU A 13 24.75 -45.14 18.35
C LEU A 13 23.26 -44.73 18.19
N ALA A 14 22.39 -45.15 19.10
CA ALA A 14 20.98 -44.77 19.08
C ALA A 14 20.77 -43.28 19.43
N LEU A 15 21.62 -42.74 20.31
CA LEU A 15 21.51 -41.31 20.70
C LEU A 15 22.04 -40.37 19.61
N SER A 16 23.00 -40.82 18.80
CA SER A 16 23.58 -40.01 17.70
C SER A 16 22.61 -39.89 16.49
N ILE A 17 21.68 -40.82 16.34
CA ILE A 17 20.68 -40.77 15.23
C ILE A 17 19.57 -39.80 15.51
N ILE A 18 19.27 -39.50 16.77
CA ILE A 18 18.20 -38.57 17.15
C ILE A 18 18.57 -37.07 16.93
N PHE A 19 19.89 -36.78 16.90
CA PHE A 19 20.38 -35.40 16.71
C PHE A 19 20.43 -34.90 15.26
N THR A 20 20.23 -35.77 14.25
CA THR A 20 20.36 -35.38 12.84
C THR A 20 19.04 -35.02 12.16
N MET A 21 17.89 -34.97 12.90
CA MET A 21 16.58 -34.66 12.33
C MET A 21 15.99 -33.33 12.77
N ILE A 22 16.79 -32.44 13.35
CA ILE A 22 16.37 -31.05 13.52
C ILE A 22 16.92 -30.26 12.33
N SER A 23 16.29 -30.42 11.18
CA SER A 23 16.40 -29.41 10.14
C SER A 23 15.77 -28.15 10.70
N PRO A 24 16.48 -27.00 10.78
CA PRO A 24 15.83 -25.75 11.07
C PRO A 24 14.80 -25.55 9.96
N ALA A 25 13.53 -25.57 10.31
CA ALA A 25 12.50 -25.08 9.41
C ALA A 25 12.85 -23.61 9.17
N THR A 26 13.49 -23.31 8.05
CA THR A 26 13.60 -21.95 7.54
C THR A 26 12.16 -21.51 7.35
N ALA A 27 11.67 -20.68 8.27
CA ALA A 27 10.42 -19.98 8.07
C ALA A 27 10.58 -19.25 6.75
N ALA A 28 9.79 -19.64 5.73
CA ALA A 28 9.70 -18.87 4.50
C ALA A 28 9.32 -17.46 4.90
N GLU A 29 10.18 -16.47 4.57
CA GLU A 29 9.81 -15.07 4.73
C GLU A 29 8.47 -14.87 4.03
N PRO A 30 7.49 -14.22 4.71
CA PRO A 30 6.24 -13.91 4.04
C PRO A 30 6.58 -13.03 2.85
N GLN A 31 6.49 -13.59 1.65
CA GLN A 31 6.57 -12.80 0.43
C GLN A 31 5.36 -11.88 0.47
N THR A 32 5.58 -10.60 0.76
CA THR A 32 4.61 -9.56 0.51
C THR A 32 4.42 -9.49 -1.00
N VAL A 33 3.44 -10.24 -1.49
CA VAL A 33 2.96 -10.11 -2.85
C VAL A 33 2.33 -8.72 -2.91
N GLN A 34 3.05 -7.72 -3.45
CA GLN A 34 2.43 -6.45 -3.78
C GLN A 34 1.34 -6.75 -4.82
N PRO A 35 0.07 -6.43 -4.53
CA PRO A 35 -0.98 -6.64 -5.52
C PRO A 35 -0.63 -5.85 -6.77
N ARG A 36 -0.52 -6.52 -7.92
CA ARG A 36 -0.34 -5.86 -9.21
C ARG A 36 -1.55 -4.98 -9.45
N MET A 37 -1.32 -3.67 -9.49
CA MET A 37 -2.35 -2.72 -9.86
C MET A 37 -2.63 -2.85 -11.37
N VAL A 38 -3.90 -3.05 -11.72
CA VAL A 38 -4.33 -3.08 -13.12
C VAL A 38 -4.46 -1.65 -13.62
N GLY A 39 -3.81 -1.34 -14.74
CA GLY A 39 -3.93 -0.04 -15.42
C GLY A 39 -3.08 1.08 -14.82
N ILE A 40 -2.61 0.95 -13.59
CA ILE A 40 -1.72 1.90 -12.94
C ILE A 40 -0.55 1.17 -12.29
N SER A 41 0.59 1.84 -12.15
CA SER A 41 1.77 1.27 -11.50
C SER A 41 2.07 1.89 -10.15
N ASN A 42 1.64 3.13 -9.94
CA ASN A 42 1.82 3.83 -8.67
C ASN A 42 0.82 4.97 -8.52
N MET A 43 0.44 5.29 -7.30
CA MET A 43 -0.34 6.49 -6.96
C MET A 43 0.03 6.99 -5.57
N ALA A 44 -0.08 8.30 -5.37
CA ALA A 44 0.15 8.94 -4.08
C ALA A 44 -0.82 10.10 -3.84
N ALA A 45 -1.08 10.36 -2.57
CA ALA A 45 -1.88 11.48 -2.09
C ALA A 45 -1.06 12.30 -1.09
N ARG A 46 -1.08 13.63 -1.22
CA ARG A 46 -0.40 14.55 -0.30
C ARG A 46 -1.29 15.75 -0.03
N LEU A 47 -1.28 16.21 1.21
CA LEU A 47 -1.95 17.42 1.66
C LEU A 47 -0.95 18.35 2.32
N GLU A 48 -0.94 19.60 1.91
CA GLU A 48 -0.23 20.69 2.57
C GLU A 48 -1.20 21.82 2.83
N ILE A 49 -1.13 22.42 4.02
CA ILE A 49 -1.96 23.57 4.38
C ILE A 49 -1.02 24.72 4.78
N SER A 50 -1.14 25.83 4.09
CA SER A 50 -0.36 27.03 4.41
C SER A 50 -0.93 27.73 5.66
N SER A 51 -0.12 28.62 6.25
CA SER A 51 -0.56 29.45 7.38
C SER A 51 -1.77 30.35 7.08
N SER A 52 -2.06 30.60 5.81
CA SER A 52 -3.25 31.33 5.35
C SER A 52 -4.50 30.47 5.15
N GLY A 53 -4.43 29.16 5.44
CA GLY A 53 -5.54 28.22 5.25
C GLY A 53 -5.69 27.73 3.81
N LYS A 54 -4.73 27.96 2.93
CA LYS A 54 -4.75 27.40 1.58
C LYS A 54 -4.30 25.95 1.62
N ALA A 55 -5.25 25.03 1.42
CA ALA A 55 -4.97 23.60 1.30
C ALA A 55 -4.56 23.28 -0.14
N SER A 56 -3.39 22.67 -0.30
CA SER A 56 -2.88 22.12 -1.55
C SER A 56 -3.08 20.62 -1.53
N CYS A 57 -3.99 20.14 -2.36
CA CYS A 57 -4.37 18.73 -2.51
C CYS A 57 -3.63 18.16 -3.73
N ILE A 58 -2.63 17.30 -3.50
CA ILE A 58 -1.74 16.79 -4.53
C ILE A 58 -2.03 15.32 -4.75
N ALA A 59 -2.24 14.95 -6.02
CA ALA A 59 -2.37 13.58 -6.47
C ALA A 59 -1.30 13.30 -7.53
N THR A 60 -0.60 12.20 -7.38
CA THR A 60 0.29 11.67 -8.41
C THR A 60 -0.17 10.28 -8.82
N LEU A 61 -0.10 9.98 -10.10
CA LEU A 61 -0.49 8.70 -10.65
C LEU A 61 0.33 8.35 -11.88
N TYR A 62 0.85 7.12 -11.92
CA TYR A 62 1.46 6.53 -13.09
C TYR A 62 0.48 5.59 -13.78
N ASN A 63 0.06 5.96 -14.98
CA ASN A 63 -0.82 5.17 -15.85
C ASN A 63 0.05 4.31 -16.78
N ASN A 64 -0.25 3.02 -16.93
CA ASN A 64 0.47 2.15 -17.85
C ASN A 64 0.01 2.26 -19.33
N GLY A 65 -0.97 3.15 -19.62
CA GLY A 65 -1.42 3.47 -20.97
C GLY A 65 -2.37 2.46 -21.61
N THR A 66 -2.71 1.37 -20.94
CA THR A 66 -3.57 0.30 -21.49
C THR A 66 -5.06 0.55 -21.23
N TYR A 67 -5.38 1.34 -20.20
CA TYR A 67 -6.74 1.57 -19.71
C TYR A 67 -7.06 3.06 -19.63
N ASP A 68 -8.35 3.38 -19.69
CA ASP A 68 -8.83 4.72 -19.35
C ASP A 68 -8.85 4.87 -17.82
N VAL A 69 -8.17 5.87 -17.31
CA VAL A 69 -8.08 6.12 -15.87
C VAL A 69 -8.67 7.47 -15.54
N THR A 70 -9.57 7.50 -14.56
CA THR A 70 -10.13 8.73 -13.99
C THR A 70 -9.60 8.91 -12.58
N ILE A 71 -9.07 10.09 -12.29
CA ILE A 71 -8.53 10.47 -10.98
C ILE A 71 -9.57 11.31 -10.25
N ILE A 72 -9.89 10.92 -9.02
CA ILE A 72 -10.81 11.65 -8.14
C ILE A 72 -10.03 12.06 -6.90
N ILE A 73 -9.96 13.35 -6.65
CA ILE A 73 -9.30 13.94 -5.47
C ILE A 73 -10.40 14.41 -4.52
N ILE A 74 -10.39 13.94 -3.28
CA ILE A 74 -11.40 14.27 -2.26
C ILE A 74 -10.68 14.87 -1.06
N LEU A 75 -11.07 16.09 -0.68
CA LEU A 75 -10.65 16.72 0.57
C LEU A 75 -11.73 16.50 1.63
N THR A 76 -11.32 15.96 2.78
CA THR A 76 -12.19 15.75 3.94
C THR A 76 -11.82 16.67 5.09
N GLN A 77 -12.83 17.10 5.85
CA GLN A 77 -12.69 17.79 7.13
C GLN A 77 -13.35 16.94 8.21
N ASP A 78 -12.61 16.59 9.24
CA ASP A 78 -13.07 15.72 10.33
C ASP A 78 -13.75 14.42 9.81
N GLY A 79 -13.20 13.84 8.75
CA GLY A 79 -13.71 12.64 8.10
C GLY A 79 -14.85 12.85 7.11
N THR A 80 -15.39 14.08 6.97
CA THR A 80 -16.48 14.39 6.05
C THR A 80 -15.96 15.05 4.78
N PRO A 81 -16.31 14.57 3.57
CA PRO A 81 -15.94 15.21 2.32
C PRO A 81 -16.47 16.65 2.23
N ILE A 82 -15.58 17.60 1.94
CA ILE A 82 -15.92 19.02 1.76
C ILE A 82 -15.69 19.51 0.34
N LYS A 83 -14.81 18.87 -0.40
CA LYS A 83 -14.51 19.20 -1.80
C LYS A 83 -14.03 17.98 -2.56
N SER A 84 -14.42 17.89 -3.83
CA SER A 84 -14.00 16.82 -4.74
C SER A 84 -13.71 17.37 -6.13
N TRP A 85 -12.70 16.80 -6.79
CA TRP A 85 -12.36 17.07 -8.19
C TRP A 85 -12.21 15.76 -8.93
N THR A 86 -12.71 15.72 -10.16
CA THR A 86 -12.61 14.55 -11.04
C THR A 86 -11.88 14.96 -12.31
N VAL A 87 -10.80 14.27 -12.64
CA VAL A 87 -9.92 14.59 -13.77
C VAL A 87 -9.56 13.30 -14.51
N PRO A 88 -9.70 13.23 -15.85
CA PRO A 88 -9.17 12.10 -16.60
C PRO A 88 -7.64 12.14 -16.59
N ALA A 89 -7.01 10.96 -16.45
CA ALA A 89 -5.56 10.82 -16.62
C ALA A 89 -5.25 10.87 -18.12
N GLN A 90 -4.52 11.89 -18.54
CA GLN A 90 -4.21 12.11 -19.96
C GLN A 90 -2.84 11.58 -20.35
N ASP A 91 -1.90 11.59 -19.42
CA ASP A 91 -0.51 11.22 -19.63
C ASP A 91 -0.13 9.94 -18.87
N GLN A 92 1.03 9.38 -19.20
CA GLN A 92 1.58 8.26 -18.46
C GLN A 92 1.89 8.66 -17.01
N TYR A 93 2.38 9.87 -16.78
CA TYR A 93 2.57 10.45 -15.46
C TYR A 93 1.64 11.65 -15.29
N ASN A 94 0.82 11.62 -14.26
CA ASN A 94 -0.11 12.68 -13.91
C ASN A 94 0.27 13.22 -12.54
N ALA A 95 0.57 14.51 -12.46
CA ALA A 95 0.76 15.26 -11.22
C ALA A 95 -0.30 16.36 -11.18
N LEU A 96 -1.25 16.24 -10.30
CA LEU A 96 -2.41 17.13 -10.17
C LEU A 96 -2.35 17.84 -8.83
N GLU A 97 -2.53 19.14 -8.85
CA GLU A 97 -2.66 19.97 -7.66
C GLU A 97 -3.98 20.73 -7.72
N ARG A 98 -4.72 20.71 -6.62
CA ARG A 98 -5.98 21.43 -6.45
C ARG A 98 -5.96 22.19 -5.13
N PHE A 99 -6.54 23.37 -5.14
CA PHE A 99 -6.53 24.27 -3.99
C PHE A 99 -7.93 24.45 -3.43
N TYR A 100 -8.01 24.53 -2.11
CA TYR A 100 -9.23 24.87 -1.40
C TYR A 100 -8.86 25.62 -0.11
N TYR A 101 -9.62 26.66 0.24
CA TYR A 101 -9.38 27.38 1.49
C TYR A 101 -10.13 26.71 2.63
N VAL A 102 -9.42 26.45 3.73
CA VAL A 102 -9.95 25.74 4.90
C VAL A 102 -9.83 26.59 6.15
N THR A 103 -10.60 26.27 7.19
CA THR A 103 -10.61 26.94 8.46
C THR A 103 -9.78 26.20 9.50
N SER A 104 -9.20 26.91 10.47
CA SER A 104 -8.45 26.32 11.57
C SER A 104 -9.33 25.56 12.56
N GLY A 105 -8.73 24.68 13.37
CA GLY A 105 -9.41 23.92 14.40
C GLY A 105 -9.99 22.56 13.92
N HIS A 106 -9.58 22.08 12.77
CA HIS A 106 -10.08 20.85 12.16
C HIS A 106 -8.97 19.95 11.66
N ASP A 107 -9.28 18.67 11.46
CA ASP A 107 -8.43 17.68 10.85
C ASP A 107 -8.79 17.49 9.37
N TYR A 108 -7.78 17.61 8.52
CA TYR A 108 -7.94 17.52 7.06
C TYR A 108 -7.17 16.34 6.50
N GLN A 109 -7.73 15.72 5.47
CA GLN A 109 -7.09 14.62 4.75
C GLN A 109 -7.48 14.66 3.27
N VAL A 110 -6.55 14.31 2.39
CA VAL A 110 -6.81 14.09 0.97
C VAL A 110 -6.88 12.59 0.69
N THR A 111 -7.92 12.16 0.01
CA THR A 111 -8.03 10.83 -0.55
C THR A 111 -8.02 10.94 -2.08
N VAL A 112 -7.14 10.19 -2.70
CA VAL A 112 -7.06 10.05 -4.16
C VAL A 112 -7.62 8.70 -4.53
N LYS A 113 -8.61 8.70 -5.43
CA LYS A 113 -9.17 7.47 -6.02
C LYS A 113 -8.82 7.42 -7.50
N ALA A 114 -8.56 6.22 -7.99
CA ALA A 114 -8.38 5.95 -9.41
C ALA A 114 -9.42 4.93 -9.86
N GLU A 115 -10.22 5.29 -10.86
CA GLU A 115 -11.14 4.37 -11.55
C GLU A 115 -10.52 3.97 -12.87
N VAL A 116 -10.26 2.68 -13.02
CA VAL A 116 -9.67 2.08 -14.21
C VAL A 116 -10.77 1.43 -15.04
N ARG A 117 -10.91 1.84 -16.30
CA ARG A 117 -11.93 1.37 -17.22
C ARG A 117 -11.32 0.81 -18.51
N SER A 118 -11.96 -0.21 -19.05
CA SER A 118 -11.68 -0.75 -20.36
C SER A 118 -12.96 -0.75 -21.19
N ASN A 119 -12.95 -0.11 -22.35
CA ASN A 119 -14.12 0.00 -23.23
C ASN A 119 -15.40 0.49 -22.50
N GLY A 120 -15.25 1.45 -21.58
CA GLY A 120 -16.34 2.01 -20.79
C GLY A 120 -16.74 1.18 -19.55
N SER A 121 -16.27 -0.05 -19.40
CA SER A 121 -16.54 -0.91 -18.25
C SER A 121 -15.53 -0.67 -17.14
N LEU A 122 -16.02 -0.55 -15.91
CA LEU A 122 -15.17 -0.41 -14.72
C LEU A 122 -14.46 -1.73 -14.42
N GLU A 123 -13.12 -1.72 -14.45
CA GLU A 123 -12.28 -2.88 -14.14
C GLU A 123 -11.84 -2.89 -12.68
N ARG A 124 -11.34 -1.75 -12.20
CA ARG A 124 -10.79 -1.61 -10.84
C ARG A 124 -10.98 -0.21 -10.28
N ARG A 125 -11.02 -0.14 -8.95
CA ARG A 125 -10.93 1.08 -8.17
C ARG A 125 -9.77 0.97 -7.18
N TYR A 126 -8.98 2.01 -7.09
CA TYR A 126 -7.91 2.14 -6.12
C TYR A 126 -8.13 3.38 -5.27
N SER A 127 -7.64 3.38 -4.04
CA SER A 127 -7.76 4.50 -3.13
C SER A 127 -6.52 4.59 -2.25
N ILE A 128 -5.98 5.79 -2.10
CA ILE A 128 -4.90 6.10 -1.18
C ILE A 128 -5.19 7.43 -0.50
N SER A 129 -4.84 7.55 0.78
CA SER A 129 -5.03 8.79 1.54
C SER A 129 -3.70 9.35 2.01
N SER A 130 -3.64 10.68 2.13
CA SER A 130 -2.54 11.40 2.76
C SER A 130 -2.52 11.14 4.27
N SER A 131 -1.49 11.62 4.96
CA SER A 131 -1.54 11.84 6.40
C SER A 131 -2.66 12.83 6.74
N ILE A 132 -3.17 12.76 7.97
CA ILE A 132 -4.09 13.77 8.51
C ILE A 132 -3.26 14.98 8.89
N VAL A 133 -3.73 16.17 8.50
CA VAL A 133 -3.13 17.47 8.83
C VAL A 133 -4.11 18.23 9.70
N HIS A 134 -3.70 18.56 10.93
CA HIS A 134 -4.45 19.46 11.81
C HIS A 134 -4.10 20.91 11.46
N TYR A 135 -5.11 21.74 11.24
CA TYR A 135 -4.95 23.15 10.91
C TYR A 135 -5.80 24.04 11.79
#